data_571a2ae051c42e21b537386ed7038e79
#
_entry.id   571a2ae051c42e21b537386ed7038e79
#
_cell.length_a   1.000
_cell.length_b   1.000
_cell.length_c   1.000
_cell.angle_alpha   90.00
_cell.angle_beta   90.00
_cell.angle_gamma   90.00
#
_symmetry.space_group_name_H-M   'P 1'
#
loop_
_entity.id
_entity.type
_entity.pdbx_description
1 polymer ?
#
loop_
_entity_poly.entity_id
_entity_poly.type
_entity_poly.pdbx_seq_one_letter_code
_entity_poly.pdbx_strand_id
1 'polypeptide(L)'
;FYTFQTLSYSIDVYRRKMEPTKDIVSFFAYVSFFPQLVAGPIERAKHLLPQFFKSRVFNYEIAVSGMRLILWGFFQKIVIADGCALHVNDIFANYQSYSSPVLVLGAVLFSFQIYGDFAGYSNIAIGVSRLFGFDLMQNFKYPYFSKDIAEFWRRWHISLSTWFRDYLYIPLGGSRGSKIIQVRNVFIIFIVSGFWHGANWTFIVWGALNALFFLPLLLLGKNRKHIVSLKDLKHVPDLKTLINVFATFTLTTFAWVFFRSNTIADAINYLKRIIVNSDYTSLSSNSTMNNTIWPLFIFIGFFIIVEWLNRDSETVISRFLLERKFMRYSFYFLILILNLKM
;
A
#
# COMPACT_ATOMS: atom_id res chain seq x y z
N PHE A 1 0.62 -13.42 8.15
CA PHE A 1 1.69 -12.66 8.81
C PHE A 1 2.58 -13.56 9.65
N TYR A 2 2.05 -14.29 10.63
CA TYR A 2 2.82 -15.21 11.50
C TYR A 2 3.71 -16.17 10.72
N THR A 3 3.18 -16.80 9.67
CA THR A 3 3.93 -17.74 8.84
C THR A 3 5.18 -17.10 8.24
N PHE A 4 5.08 -15.87 7.72
CA PHE A 4 6.23 -15.18 7.16
C PHE A 4 7.27 -14.80 8.22
N GLN A 5 6.83 -14.41 9.41
CA GLN A 5 7.73 -14.08 10.51
C GLN A 5 8.49 -15.30 11.00
N THR A 6 7.77 -16.38 11.34
CA THR A 6 8.37 -17.61 11.84
C THR A 6 9.25 -18.30 10.80
N LEU A 7 8.80 -18.32 9.52
CA LEU A 7 9.57 -18.89 8.43
C LEU A 7 10.87 -18.09 8.19
N SER A 8 10.80 -16.74 8.21
CA SER A 8 12.00 -15.93 8.05
C SER A 8 12.98 -16.12 9.20
N TYR A 9 12.50 -16.26 10.44
CA TYR A 9 13.34 -16.58 11.58
C TYR A 9 14.07 -17.93 11.38
N SER A 10 13.33 -18.98 11.07
CA SER A 10 13.89 -20.33 10.87
C SER A 10 14.92 -20.36 9.74
N ILE A 11 14.61 -19.68 8.60
CA ILE A 11 15.54 -19.58 7.46
C ILE A 11 16.80 -18.78 7.83
N ASP A 12 16.66 -17.67 8.55
CA ASP A 12 17.81 -16.84 8.92
C ASP A 12 18.72 -17.54 9.93
N VAL A 13 18.17 -18.29 10.89
CA VAL A 13 18.95 -19.14 11.78
C VAL A 13 19.66 -20.26 10.99
N TYR A 14 18.92 -20.97 10.11
CA TYR A 14 19.51 -22.02 9.27
C TYR A 14 20.65 -21.49 8.39
N ARG A 15 20.50 -20.30 7.85
CA ARG A 15 21.51 -19.61 7.02
C ARG A 15 22.63 -18.95 7.84
N ARG A 16 22.64 -19.10 9.16
CA ARG A 16 23.60 -18.48 10.09
C ARG A 16 23.65 -16.95 9.96
N LYS A 17 22.52 -16.33 9.62
CA LYS A 17 22.40 -14.87 9.54
C LYS A 17 22.06 -14.24 10.90
N MET A 18 21.58 -15.05 11.83
CA MET A 18 21.33 -14.68 13.22
C MET A 18 21.46 -15.91 14.12
N GLU A 19 21.79 -15.65 15.39
CA GLU A 19 21.79 -16.70 16.42
C GLU A 19 20.34 -17.00 16.87
N PRO A 20 20.03 -18.27 17.17
CA PRO A 20 18.73 -18.63 17.72
C PRO A 20 18.57 -18.04 19.12
N THR A 21 17.39 -17.46 19.40
CA THR A 21 17.08 -17.05 20.77
C THR A 21 16.77 -18.27 21.64
N LYS A 22 17.29 -18.26 22.89
CA LYS A 22 16.95 -19.23 23.93
C LYS A 22 15.81 -18.72 24.83
N ASP A 23 15.45 -17.45 24.70
CA ASP A 23 14.37 -16.82 25.45
C ASP A 23 13.04 -17.04 24.75
N ILE A 24 12.27 -17.98 25.28
CA ILE A 24 10.94 -18.35 24.78
C ILE A 24 9.97 -17.16 24.90
N VAL A 25 10.04 -16.38 25.97
CA VAL A 25 9.14 -15.26 26.20
C VAL A 25 9.35 -14.17 25.13
N SER A 26 10.60 -13.79 24.89
CA SER A 26 10.92 -12.79 23.84
C SER A 26 10.57 -13.30 22.44
N PHE A 27 10.72 -14.61 22.17
CA PHE A 27 10.31 -15.18 20.89
C PHE A 27 8.80 -15.09 20.68
N PHE A 28 8.00 -15.52 21.66
CA PHE A 28 6.55 -15.40 21.58
C PHE A 28 6.09 -13.93 21.53
N ALA A 29 6.71 -13.04 22.30
CA ALA A 29 6.45 -11.59 22.24
C ALA A 29 6.73 -11.02 20.85
N TYR A 30 7.81 -11.45 20.18
CA TYR A 30 8.12 -11.07 18.80
C TYR A 30 7.04 -11.55 17.83
N VAL A 31 6.63 -12.83 17.91
CA VAL A 31 5.65 -13.40 16.98
C VAL A 31 4.26 -12.83 17.21
N SER A 32 3.87 -12.60 18.48
CA SER A 32 2.54 -12.10 18.86
C SER A 32 2.50 -10.59 19.10
N PHE A 33 3.46 -9.84 18.61
CA PHE A 33 3.52 -8.38 18.81
C PHE A 33 2.29 -7.69 18.21
N PHE A 34 1.36 -7.33 19.10
CA PHE A 34 -0.02 -7.00 18.74
C PHE A 34 -0.19 -5.89 17.68
N PRO A 35 0.66 -4.83 17.59
CA PRO A 35 0.42 -3.79 16.59
C PRO A 35 0.48 -4.29 15.15
N GLN A 36 1.27 -5.34 14.89
CA GLN A 36 1.48 -5.85 13.52
C GLN A 36 0.58 -7.03 13.12
N LEU A 37 -0.20 -7.62 14.06
CA LEU A 37 -0.79 -8.94 13.91
C LEU A 37 -1.74 -9.10 12.72
N VAL A 38 -2.57 -8.11 12.42
CA VAL A 38 -3.63 -8.24 11.39
C VAL A 38 -3.11 -7.84 10.01
N ALA A 39 -2.57 -6.63 9.87
CA ALA A 39 -2.11 -6.08 8.61
C ALA A 39 -0.89 -5.13 8.77
N GLY A 40 -0.14 -5.26 9.87
CA GLY A 40 1.06 -4.47 10.11
C GLY A 40 2.23 -4.87 9.18
N PRO A 41 3.38 -4.20 9.29
CA PRO A 41 4.56 -4.59 8.55
C PRO A 41 5.03 -6.01 8.92
N ILE A 42 5.44 -6.80 7.93
CA ILE A 42 6.01 -8.14 8.14
C ILE A 42 7.45 -7.98 8.62
N GLU A 43 7.62 -7.95 9.95
CA GLU A 43 8.90 -7.73 10.58
C GLU A 43 9.85 -8.91 10.47
N ARG A 44 11.15 -8.61 10.36
CA ARG A 44 12.21 -9.60 10.46
C ARG A 44 12.62 -9.79 11.92
N ALA A 45 12.87 -11.04 12.32
CA ALA A 45 13.37 -11.34 13.65
C ALA A 45 14.67 -10.56 13.94
N LYS A 46 15.56 -10.44 12.96
CA LYS A 46 16.80 -9.67 13.09
C LYS A 46 16.57 -8.19 13.45
N HIS A 47 15.43 -7.61 13.06
CA HIS A 47 15.11 -6.21 13.35
C HIS A 47 14.28 -6.05 14.62
N LEU A 48 13.22 -6.84 14.80
CA LEU A 48 12.28 -6.64 15.91
C LEU A 48 12.70 -7.37 17.19
N LEU A 49 13.17 -8.64 17.10
CA LEU A 49 13.49 -9.45 18.27
C LEU A 49 14.53 -8.80 19.21
N PRO A 50 15.65 -8.19 18.73
CA PRO A 50 16.60 -7.51 19.61
C PRO A 50 16.01 -6.34 20.39
N GLN A 51 14.89 -5.77 19.93
CA GLN A 51 14.26 -4.65 20.62
C GLN A 51 13.55 -5.09 21.89
N PHE A 52 13.20 -6.37 22.05
CA PHE A 52 12.63 -6.90 23.30
C PHE A 52 13.65 -7.01 24.43
N PHE A 53 14.93 -7.09 24.12
CA PHE A 53 16.00 -7.17 25.10
C PHE A 53 16.53 -5.80 25.56
N LYS A 54 16.12 -4.72 24.89
CA LYS A 54 16.58 -3.37 25.24
C LYS A 54 15.67 -2.74 26.29
N SER A 55 16.26 -2.11 27.31
CA SER A 55 15.52 -1.21 28.19
C SER A 55 14.96 -0.03 27.40
N ARG A 56 13.72 0.37 27.69
CA ARG A 56 13.04 1.46 26.99
C ARG A 56 12.93 2.67 27.90
N VAL A 57 13.29 3.80 27.33
CA VAL A 57 13.10 5.11 27.97
C VAL A 57 12.08 5.87 27.17
N PHE A 58 11.10 6.47 27.84
CA PHE A 58 10.10 7.29 27.18
C PHE A 58 10.77 8.46 26.43
N ASN A 59 10.46 8.60 25.16
CA ASN A 59 10.92 9.70 24.32
C ASN A 59 9.72 10.48 23.79
N TYR A 60 9.58 11.71 24.21
CA TYR A 60 8.46 12.58 23.85
C TYR A 60 8.34 12.80 22.33
N GLU A 61 9.45 13.00 21.63
CA GLU A 61 9.44 13.26 20.18
C GLU A 61 8.98 12.03 19.40
N ILE A 62 9.45 10.84 19.79
CA ILE A 62 9.03 9.57 19.22
C ILE A 62 7.54 9.34 19.49
N ALA A 63 7.08 9.60 20.71
CA ALA A 63 5.67 9.46 21.08
C ALA A 63 4.77 10.41 20.28
N VAL A 64 5.14 11.68 20.14
CA VAL A 64 4.42 12.66 19.30
C VAL A 64 4.40 12.23 17.84
N SER A 65 5.51 11.73 17.32
CA SER A 65 5.58 11.16 15.95
C SER A 65 4.64 9.96 15.80
N GLY A 66 4.58 9.09 16.82
CA GLY A 66 3.65 7.95 16.87
C GLY A 66 2.18 8.39 16.84
N MET A 67 1.81 9.36 17.68
CA MET A 67 0.44 9.91 17.72
C MET A 67 0.01 10.55 16.39
N ARG A 68 0.92 11.20 15.69
CA ARG A 68 0.66 11.74 14.34
C ARG A 68 0.37 10.65 13.32
N LEU A 69 1.15 9.56 13.35
CA LEU A 69 0.89 8.40 12.47
C LEU A 69 -0.44 7.74 12.77
N ILE A 70 -0.80 7.59 14.05
CA ILE A 70 -2.10 7.04 14.47
C ILE A 70 -3.24 7.92 13.93
N LEU A 71 -3.17 9.24 14.14
CA LEU A 71 -4.18 10.18 13.69
C LEU A 71 -4.36 10.14 12.16
N TRP A 72 -3.24 10.14 11.41
CA TRP A 72 -3.28 10.03 9.95
C TRP A 72 -3.78 8.67 9.49
N GLY A 73 -3.39 7.60 10.17
CA GLY A 73 -3.86 6.25 9.87
C GLY A 73 -5.36 6.10 10.06
N PHE A 74 -5.94 6.69 11.09
CA PHE A 74 -7.40 6.74 11.24
C PHE A 74 -8.07 7.52 10.12
N PHE A 75 -7.54 8.67 9.72
CA PHE A 75 -8.05 9.40 8.56
C PHE A 75 -8.03 8.54 7.29
N GLN A 76 -6.94 7.85 7.03
CA GLN A 76 -6.83 6.94 5.88
C GLN A 76 -7.86 5.82 5.94
N LYS A 77 -8.07 5.21 7.13
CA LYS A 77 -8.98 4.09 7.30
C LYS A 77 -10.44 4.56 7.28
N ILE A 78 -10.82 5.49 8.14
CA ILE A 78 -12.23 5.85 8.37
C ILE A 78 -12.74 6.74 7.23
N VAL A 79 -11.99 7.81 6.88
CA VAL A 79 -12.50 8.80 5.93
C VAL A 79 -12.28 8.35 4.49
N ILE A 80 -11.10 7.83 4.16
CA ILE A 80 -10.78 7.45 2.77
C ILE A 80 -11.25 6.03 2.47
N ALA A 81 -10.77 5.03 3.21
CA ALA A 81 -11.04 3.64 2.85
C ALA A 81 -12.52 3.26 3.05
N ASP A 82 -13.07 3.51 4.24
CA ASP A 82 -14.46 3.16 4.54
C ASP A 82 -15.43 4.04 3.74
N GLY A 83 -15.11 5.34 3.52
CA GLY A 83 -15.87 6.20 2.63
C GLY A 83 -15.89 5.70 1.18
N CYS A 84 -14.77 5.22 0.64
CA CYS A 84 -14.73 4.59 -0.68
C CYS A 84 -15.50 3.26 -0.71
N ALA A 85 -15.42 2.46 0.36
CA ALA A 85 -15.99 1.12 0.42
C ALA A 85 -17.50 1.11 0.17
N LEU A 86 -18.23 2.12 0.64
CA LEU A 86 -19.67 2.26 0.41
C LEU A 86 -20.03 2.23 -1.07
N HIS A 87 -19.31 3.03 -1.88
CA HIS A 87 -19.53 3.12 -3.32
C HIS A 87 -18.95 1.93 -4.08
N VAL A 88 -17.75 1.49 -3.72
CA VAL A 88 -17.06 0.37 -4.38
C VAL A 88 -17.86 -0.91 -4.24
N ASN A 89 -18.39 -1.20 -3.05
CA ASN A 89 -19.17 -2.42 -2.82
C ASN A 89 -20.42 -2.46 -3.69
N ASP A 90 -21.14 -1.34 -3.81
CA ASP A 90 -22.32 -1.25 -4.65
C ASP A 90 -21.97 -1.34 -6.15
N ILE A 91 -20.97 -0.57 -6.61
CA ILE A 91 -20.57 -0.54 -8.03
C ILE A 91 -20.07 -1.91 -8.49
N PHE A 92 -19.25 -2.61 -7.70
CA PHE A 92 -18.74 -3.93 -8.08
C PHE A 92 -19.79 -5.03 -7.97
N ALA A 93 -20.73 -4.95 -7.01
CA ALA A 93 -21.83 -5.92 -6.90
C ALA A 93 -22.83 -5.78 -8.06
N ASN A 94 -23.12 -4.55 -8.48
CA ASN A 94 -24.13 -4.21 -9.46
C ASN A 94 -23.53 -3.67 -10.79
N TYR A 95 -22.31 -4.08 -11.15
CA TYR A 95 -21.56 -3.50 -12.28
C TYR A 95 -22.33 -3.59 -13.62
N GLN A 96 -23.25 -4.53 -13.74
CA GLN A 96 -24.07 -4.70 -14.94
C GLN A 96 -25.08 -3.56 -15.13
N SER A 97 -25.46 -2.85 -14.08
CA SER A 97 -26.45 -1.76 -14.09
C SER A 97 -25.81 -0.39 -14.31
N TYR A 98 -24.48 -0.29 -14.18
CA TYR A 98 -23.79 0.99 -14.20
C TYR A 98 -23.21 1.35 -15.57
N SER A 99 -23.17 2.65 -15.86
CA SER A 99 -22.54 3.23 -17.04
C SER A 99 -21.01 3.17 -16.97
N SER A 100 -20.34 3.26 -18.11
CA SER A 100 -18.88 3.22 -18.21
C SER A 100 -18.15 4.21 -17.26
N PRO A 101 -18.52 5.50 -17.17
CA PRO A 101 -17.88 6.42 -16.23
C PRO A 101 -18.00 6.00 -14.76
N VAL A 102 -19.12 5.43 -14.34
CA VAL A 102 -19.33 4.94 -12.98
C VAL A 102 -18.43 3.72 -12.69
N LEU A 103 -18.25 2.84 -13.67
CA LEU A 103 -17.35 1.70 -13.54
C LEU A 103 -15.89 2.16 -13.43
N VAL A 104 -15.45 3.13 -14.25
CA VAL A 104 -14.11 3.72 -14.10
C VAL A 104 -13.93 4.32 -12.72
N LEU A 105 -14.94 5.08 -12.25
CA LEU A 105 -14.95 5.64 -10.91
C LEU A 105 -14.84 4.56 -9.84
N GLY A 106 -15.60 3.47 -9.93
CA GLY A 106 -15.53 2.33 -9.00
C GLY A 106 -14.13 1.73 -8.91
N ALA A 107 -13.44 1.55 -10.05
CA ALA A 107 -12.07 1.04 -10.08
C ALA A 107 -11.07 2.03 -9.44
N VAL A 108 -11.24 3.33 -9.68
CA VAL A 108 -10.41 4.38 -9.06
C VAL A 108 -10.66 4.44 -7.55
N LEU A 109 -11.91 4.44 -7.13
CA LEU A 109 -12.26 4.43 -5.69
C LEU A 109 -11.72 3.18 -4.99
N PHE A 110 -11.74 2.01 -5.63
CA PHE A 110 -11.14 0.82 -5.05
C PHE A 110 -9.61 0.96 -4.87
N SER A 111 -8.92 1.65 -5.77
CA SER A 111 -7.49 1.93 -5.58
C SER A 111 -7.24 2.76 -4.31
N PHE A 112 -8.08 3.75 -4.02
CA PHE A 112 -7.99 4.53 -2.78
C PHE A 112 -8.45 3.73 -1.56
N GLN A 113 -9.49 2.91 -1.70
CA GLN A 113 -9.97 2.03 -0.63
C GLN A 113 -8.86 1.09 -0.15
N ILE A 114 -8.27 0.30 -1.04
CA ILE A 114 -7.23 -0.69 -0.67
C ILE A 114 -5.97 -0.01 -0.12
N TYR A 115 -5.62 1.15 -0.66
CA TYR A 115 -4.48 1.92 -0.16
C TYR A 115 -4.77 2.53 1.21
N GLY A 116 -5.90 3.21 1.38
CA GLY A 116 -6.29 3.83 2.64
C GLY A 116 -6.47 2.83 3.76
N ASP A 117 -7.08 1.68 3.48
CA ASP A 117 -7.28 0.60 4.46
C ASP A 117 -5.95 0.05 4.96
N PHE A 118 -5.08 -0.34 4.06
CA PHE A 118 -3.83 -1.01 4.43
C PHE A 118 -2.76 -0.03 4.91
N ALA A 119 -2.60 1.12 4.28
CA ALA A 119 -1.67 2.14 4.75
C ALA A 119 -2.12 2.74 6.08
N GLY A 120 -3.43 2.92 6.27
CA GLY A 120 -4.02 3.38 7.53
C GLY A 120 -3.69 2.43 8.67
N TYR A 121 -3.97 1.14 8.51
CA TYR A 121 -3.59 0.14 9.51
C TYR A 121 -2.08 0.15 9.79
N SER A 122 -1.25 0.14 8.75
CA SER A 122 0.20 0.14 8.91
C SER A 122 0.71 1.36 9.67
N ASN A 123 0.15 2.55 9.40
CA ASN A 123 0.51 3.78 10.11
C ASN A 123 0.08 3.76 11.58
N ILE A 124 -1.12 3.22 11.87
CA ILE A 124 -1.58 3.01 13.26
C ILE A 124 -0.63 2.03 13.97
N ALA A 125 -0.29 0.90 13.33
CA ALA A 125 0.60 -0.11 13.89
C ALA A 125 1.99 0.45 14.22
N ILE A 126 2.59 1.20 13.30
CA ILE A 126 3.90 1.86 13.50
C ILE A 126 3.77 2.91 14.60
N GLY A 127 2.70 3.70 14.59
CA GLY A 127 2.48 4.76 15.58
C GLY A 127 2.31 4.20 17.00
N VAL A 128 1.49 3.16 17.16
CA VAL A 128 1.32 2.47 18.45
C VAL A 128 2.65 1.87 18.93
N SER A 129 3.39 1.22 18.03
CA SER A 129 4.69 0.64 18.37
C SER A 129 5.67 1.69 18.87
N ARG A 130 5.69 2.90 18.28
CA ARG A 130 6.51 4.03 18.74
C ARG A 130 6.16 4.48 20.15
N LEU A 131 4.89 4.42 20.56
CA LEU A 131 4.48 4.74 21.95
C LEU A 131 5.07 3.74 22.95
N PHE A 132 5.29 2.51 22.55
CA PHE A 132 5.95 1.46 23.35
C PHE A 132 7.47 1.43 23.17
N GLY A 133 8.05 2.37 22.40
CA GLY A 133 9.49 2.43 22.14
C GLY A 133 10.01 1.36 21.19
N PHE A 134 9.13 0.81 20.34
CA PHE A 134 9.50 -0.10 19.25
C PHE A 134 9.50 0.61 17.91
N ASP A 135 10.47 0.26 17.08
CA ASP A 135 10.56 0.68 15.68
C ASP A 135 10.14 -0.43 14.75
N LEU A 136 9.15 -0.16 13.90
CA LEU A 136 8.68 -1.07 12.85
C LEU A 136 9.03 -0.53 11.47
N MET A 137 9.20 -1.46 10.52
CA MET A 137 9.42 -1.13 9.12
C MET A 137 8.24 -0.37 8.51
N GLN A 138 8.53 0.54 7.60
CA GLN A 138 7.50 1.22 6.82
C GLN A 138 6.95 0.28 5.72
N ASN A 139 5.61 0.24 5.57
CA ASN A 139 4.94 -0.61 4.57
C ASN A 139 4.61 0.15 3.27
N PHE A 140 4.38 1.46 3.35
CA PHE A 140 3.99 2.28 2.21
C PHE A 140 4.81 3.56 2.16
N LYS A 141 5.18 3.97 0.94
CA LYS A 141 5.89 5.22 0.69
C LYS A 141 5.32 5.93 -0.53
N TYR A 142 4.10 6.46 -0.38
CA TYR A 142 3.40 7.23 -1.43
C TYR A 142 3.37 6.52 -2.79
N PRO A 143 2.82 5.28 -2.87
CA PRO A 143 2.96 4.40 -4.04
C PRO A 143 2.29 4.96 -5.30
N TYR A 144 1.24 5.74 -5.18
CA TYR A 144 0.52 6.28 -6.35
C TYR A 144 1.22 7.46 -7.03
N PHE A 145 2.35 7.92 -6.50
CA PHE A 145 3.23 8.89 -7.19
C PHE A 145 4.40 8.21 -7.92
N SER A 146 4.33 6.89 -8.10
CA SER A 146 5.35 6.12 -8.82
C SER A 146 5.30 6.39 -10.32
N LYS A 147 6.47 6.53 -10.94
CA LYS A 147 6.64 6.82 -12.37
C LYS A 147 6.68 5.56 -13.24
N ASP A 148 6.80 4.40 -12.62
CA ASP A 148 6.75 3.09 -13.26
C ASP A 148 6.35 1.98 -12.26
N ILE A 149 5.98 0.81 -12.80
CA ILE A 149 5.57 -0.35 -11.99
C ILE A 149 6.67 -0.86 -11.06
N ALA A 150 7.94 -0.74 -11.45
CA ALA A 150 9.04 -1.18 -10.58
C ALA A 150 9.20 -0.23 -9.37
N GLU A 151 8.99 1.07 -9.56
CA GLU A 151 8.94 2.04 -8.48
C GLU A 151 7.71 1.81 -7.59
N PHE A 152 6.53 1.52 -8.19
CA PHE A 152 5.30 1.21 -7.46
C PHE A 152 5.53 0.06 -6.46
N TRP A 153 6.07 -1.07 -6.88
CA TRP A 153 6.32 -2.22 -6.01
C TRP A 153 7.42 -1.99 -4.97
N ARG A 154 8.30 -1.02 -5.15
CA ARG A 154 9.24 -0.57 -4.12
C ARG A 154 8.60 0.30 -3.05
N ARG A 155 7.40 0.83 -3.31
CA ARG A 155 6.65 1.74 -2.44
C ARG A 155 5.38 1.13 -1.86
N TRP A 156 4.89 0.07 -2.47
CA TRP A 156 3.71 -0.69 -2.07
C TRP A 156 4.10 -1.93 -1.29
N HIS A 157 3.52 -2.12 -0.09
CA HIS A 157 3.72 -3.28 0.79
C HIS A 157 5.20 -3.68 0.89
N ILE A 158 6.04 -2.72 1.30
CA ILE A 158 7.51 -2.81 1.27
C ILE A 158 8.02 -4.02 2.06
N SER A 159 7.41 -4.32 3.22
CA SER A 159 7.81 -5.44 4.05
C SER A 159 7.60 -6.79 3.34
N LEU A 160 6.48 -6.99 2.64
CA LEU A 160 6.21 -8.19 1.85
C LEU A 160 7.11 -8.25 0.60
N SER A 161 7.22 -7.16 -0.14
CA SER A 161 8.05 -7.09 -1.35
C SER A 161 9.51 -7.39 -1.05
N THR A 162 10.03 -6.89 0.07
CA THR A 162 11.40 -7.21 0.52
C THR A 162 11.49 -8.65 1.04
N TRP A 163 10.42 -9.19 1.66
CA TRP A 163 10.39 -10.59 2.07
C TRP A 163 10.53 -11.52 0.87
N PHE A 164 9.70 -11.35 -0.18
CA PHE A 164 9.80 -12.13 -1.41
C PHE A 164 11.14 -11.97 -2.11
N ARG A 165 11.71 -10.77 -2.09
CA ARG A 165 13.05 -10.53 -2.61
C ARG A 165 14.09 -11.40 -1.87
N ASP A 166 14.10 -11.37 -0.55
CA ASP A 166 15.17 -11.94 0.28
C ASP A 166 15.06 -13.47 0.43
N TYR A 167 13.84 -13.99 0.47
CA TYR A 167 13.58 -15.41 0.74
C TYR A 167 13.14 -16.22 -0.49
N LEU A 168 12.74 -15.55 -1.58
CA LEU A 168 12.32 -16.24 -2.80
C LEU A 168 13.18 -15.79 -4.01
N TYR A 169 13.25 -14.50 -4.32
CA TYR A 169 13.92 -14.01 -5.52
C TYR A 169 15.43 -14.28 -5.51
N ILE A 170 16.13 -13.88 -4.45
CA ILE A 170 17.57 -14.08 -4.32
C ILE A 170 17.94 -15.57 -4.34
N PRO A 171 17.27 -16.47 -3.60
CA PRO A 171 17.51 -17.91 -3.68
C PRO A 171 17.29 -18.54 -5.06
N LEU A 172 16.34 -18.03 -5.85
CA LEU A 172 16.11 -18.47 -7.23
C LEU A 172 17.18 -17.98 -8.23
N GLY A 173 18.24 -17.31 -7.75
CA GLY A 173 19.30 -16.72 -8.54
C GLY A 173 19.17 -15.21 -8.72
N GLY A 174 18.07 -14.60 -8.32
CA GLY A 174 17.85 -13.15 -8.36
C GLY A 174 17.99 -12.57 -9.76
N SER A 175 18.78 -11.50 -9.87
CA SER A 175 19.12 -10.85 -11.14
C SER A 175 20.42 -11.41 -11.76
N ARG A 176 20.98 -12.46 -11.18
CA ARG A 176 22.15 -13.16 -11.74
C ARG A 176 21.67 -14.19 -12.76
N GLY A 177 22.34 -14.30 -13.87
CA GLY A 177 21.98 -15.24 -14.92
C GLY A 177 21.30 -14.61 -16.13
N SER A 178 20.79 -15.45 -17.04
CA SER A 178 20.18 -15.01 -18.29
C SER A 178 18.89 -14.21 -18.09
N LYS A 179 18.49 -13.43 -19.09
CA LYS A 179 17.21 -12.69 -19.06
C LYS A 179 16.00 -13.62 -18.86
N ILE A 180 16.04 -14.84 -19.40
CA ILE A 180 14.99 -15.85 -19.25
C ILE A 180 14.83 -16.23 -17.78
N ILE A 181 15.94 -16.45 -17.05
CA ILE A 181 15.91 -16.76 -15.60
C ILE A 181 15.34 -15.58 -14.82
N GLN A 182 15.73 -14.35 -15.15
CA GLN A 182 15.20 -13.16 -14.50
C GLN A 182 13.69 -13.02 -14.70
N VAL A 183 13.20 -13.23 -15.95
CA VAL A 183 11.77 -13.22 -16.27
C VAL A 183 11.03 -14.29 -15.47
N ARG A 184 11.51 -15.54 -15.51
CA ARG A 184 10.93 -16.64 -14.71
C ARG A 184 10.82 -16.26 -13.23
N ASN A 185 11.89 -15.73 -12.65
CA ASN A 185 11.92 -15.36 -11.22
C ASN A 185 10.89 -14.26 -10.91
N VAL A 186 10.71 -13.27 -11.78
CA VAL A 186 9.69 -12.22 -11.62
C VAL A 186 8.29 -12.82 -11.65
N PHE A 187 7.99 -13.70 -12.63
CA PHE A 187 6.69 -14.37 -12.69
C PHE A 187 6.42 -15.22 -11.44
N ILE A 188 7.40 -16.00 -10.99
CA ILE A 188 7.26 -16.81 -9.76
C ILE A 188 6.88 -15.94 -8.58
N ILE A 189 7.56 -14.80 -8.37
CA ILE A 189 7.27 -13.91 -7.24
C ILE A 189 5.85 -13.37 -7.30
N PHE A 190 5.43 -12.81 -8.43
CA PHE A 190 4.14 -12.20 -8.56
C PHE A 190 3.00 -13.22 -8.48
N ILE A 191 3.17 -14.41 -9.06
CA ILE A 191 2.20 -15.50 -8.98
C ILE A 191 2.09 -16.02 -7.54
N VAL A 192 3.23 -16.24 -6.87
CA VAL A 192 3.23 -16.67 -5.45
C VAL A 192 2.62 -15.59 -4.56
N SER A 193 2.89 -14.31 -4.86
CA SER A 193 2.23 -13.19 -4.17
C SER A 193 0.72 -13.20 -4.37
N GLY A 194 0.25 -13.45 -5.60
CA GLY A 194 -1.17 -13.60 -5.88
C GLY A 194 -1.80 -14.77 -5.12
N PHE A 195 -1.18 -15.95 -5.16
CA PHE A 195 -1.64 -17.14 -4.42
C PHE A 195 -1.71 -16.90 -2.90
N TRP A 196 -0.78 -16.13 -2.37
CA TRP A 196 -0.78 -15.78 -0.93
C TRP A 196 -1.98 -14.92 -0.52
N HIS A 197 -2.51 -14.07 -1.41
CA HIS A 197 -3.69 -13.24 -1.12
C HIS A 197 -4.98 -14.04 -0.99
N GLY A 198 -5.06 -15.23 -1.57
CA GLY A 198 -6.22 -16.10 -1.42
C GLY A 198 -6.29 -17.21 -2.48
N ALA A 199 -7.06 -18.25 -2.18
CA ALA A 199 -7.29 -19.41 -3.06
C ALA A 199 -8.31 -19.09 -4.18
N ASN A 200 -8.13 -17.97 -4.87
CA ASN A 200 -8.96 -17.58 -6.01
C ASN A 200 -8.08 -17.28 -7.24
N TRP A 201 -8.51 -17.73 -8.39
CA TRP A 201 -7.82 -17.49 -9.67
C TRP A 201 -7.69 -16.00 -10.01
N THR A 202 -8.57 -15.15 -9.51
CA THR A 202 -8.48 -13.70 -9.72
C THR A 202 -7.18 -13.11 -9.17
N PHE A 203 -6.71 -13.60 -8.01
CA PHE A 203 -5.43 -13.20 -7.43
C PHE A 203 -4.23 -13.70 -8.24
N ILE A 204 -4.33 -14.92 -8.82
CA ILE A 204 -3.28 -15.45 -9.70
C ILE A 204 -3.17 -14.60 -10.98
N VAL A 205 -4.31 -14.24 -11.59
CA VAL A 205 -4.34 -13.36 -12.76
C VAL A 205 -3.81 -11.97 -12.41
N TRP A 206 -4.20 -11.42 -11.27
CA TRP A 206 -3.66 -10.16 -10.76
C TRP A 206 -2.12 -10.21 -10.62
N GLY A 207 -1.59 -11.28 -10.06
CA GLY A 207 -0.14 -11.49 -9.96
C GLY A 207 0.52 -11.56 -11.34
N ALA A 208 -0.04 -12.36 -12.26
CA ALA A 208 0.48 -12.49 -13.62
C ALA A 208 0.47 -11.15 -14.38
N LEU A 209 -0.58 -10.34 -14.25
CA LEU A 209 -0.67 -9.00 -14.84
C LEU A 209 0.44 -8.08 -14.31
N ASN A 210 0.70 -8.09 -13.01
CA ASN A 210 1.78 -7.29 -12.44
C ASN A 210 3.17 -7.75 -12.94
N ALA A 211 3.38 -9.06 -13.12
CA ALA A 211 4.59 -9.57 -13.75
C ALA A 211 4.71 -9.09 -15.20
N LEU A 212 3.62 -9.12 -15.98
CA LEU A 212 3.58 -8.62 -17.36
C LEU A 212 3.88 -7.12 -17.44
N PHE A 213 3.31 -6.31 -16.54
CA PHE A 213 3.59 -4.86 -16.50
C PHE A 213 5.03 -4.55 -16.11
N PHE A 214 5.65 -5.40 -15.30
CA PHE A 214 7.06 -5.27 -14.90
C PHE A 214 8.03 -5.69 -16.03
N LEU A 215 7.61 -6.60 -16.91
CA LEU A 215 8.44 -7.24 -17.92
C LEU A 215 9.14 -6.26 -18.89
N PRO A 216 8.48 -5.24 -19.47
CA PRO A 216 9.16 -4.29 -20.36
C PRO A 216 10.33 -3.57 -19.69
N LEU A 217 10.16 -3.19 -18.41
CA LEU A 217 11.23 -2.53 -17.65
C LEU A 217 12.40 -3.46 -17.37
N LEU A 218 12.13 -4.73 -17.10
CA LEU A 218 13.16 -5.75 -16.89
C LEU A 218 13.96 -6.02 -18.17
N LEU A 219 13.27 -6.22 -19.30
CA LEU A 219 13.91 -6.52 -20.59
C LEU A 219 14.78 -5.36 -21.08
N LEU A 220 14.31 -4.13 -20.91
CA LEU A 220 15.04 -2.89 -21.26
C LEU A 220 16.12 -2.51 -20.24
N GLY A 221 16.25 -3.23 -19.12
CA GLY A 221 17.21 -2.89 -18.06
C GLY A 221 16.87 -1.60 -17.30
N LYS A 222 15.62 -1.11 -17.41
CA LYS A 222 15.16 0.15 -16.81
C LYS A 222 14.48 -0.03 -15.46
N ASN A 223 14.29 -1.24 -14.97
CA ASN A 223 13.62 -1.55 -13.70
C ASN A 223 14.32 -0.99 -12.46
N ARG A 224 15.54 -0.46 -12.59
CA ARG A 224 16.29 0.22 -11.51
C ARG A 224 16.43 1.73 -11.71
N LYS A 225 15.79 2.31 -12.73
CA LYS A 225 15.99 3.71 -13.10
C LYS A 225 15.53 4.69 -12.01
N HIS A 226 14.45 4.36 -11.29
CA HIS A 226 13.86 5.20 -10.25
C HIS A 226 14.08 4.62 -8.84
N ILE A 227 15.34 4.24 -8.54
CA ILE A 227 15.74 3.86 -7.17
C ILE A 227 15.93 5.10 -6.29
N VAL A 228 16.19 6.25 -6.90
CA VAL A 228 16.50 7.51 -6.22
C VAL A 228 15.25 8.09 -5.55
N SER A 229 15.49 8.77 -4.44
CA SER A 229 14.50 9.37 -3.54
C SER A 229 13.45 10.22 -4.29
N LEU A 230 12.22 10.27 -3.76
CA LEU A 230 11.21 11.27 -4.16
C LEU A 230 11.70 12.72 -3.99
N LYS A 231 12.78 12.94 -3.23
CA LYS A 231 13.43 14.25 -3.06
C LYS A 231 13.81 14.93 -4.38
N ASP A 232 14.01 14.13 -5.44
CA ASP A 232 14.35 14.65 -6.76
C ASP A 232 13.14 15.10 -7.59
N LEU A 233 11.93 14.89 -7.08
CA LEU A 233 10.73 15.45 -7.70
C LEU A 233 10.65 16.94 -7.35
N LYS A 234 10.73 17.80 -8.36
CA LYS A 234 10.42 19.24 -8.23
C LYS A 234 9.07 19.42 -7.54
N HIS A 235 8.87 20.51 -6.81
CA HIS A 235 7.57 20.80 -6.18
C HIS A 235 6.41 20.71 -7.17
N VAL A 236 6.63 21.16 -8.41
CA VAL A 236 5.72 20.97 -9.54
C VAL A 236 6.37 19.98 -10.49
N PRO A 237 5.76 18.79 -10.71
CA PRO A 237 6.30 17.80 -11.62
C PRO A 237 6.18 18.28 -13.06
N ASP A 238 7.15 17.89 -13.91
CA ASP A 238 7.07 18.12 -15.34
C ASP A 238 5.97 17.22 -15.97
N LEU A 239 5.47 17.62 -17.14
CA LEU A 239 4.40 16.91 -17.85
C LEU A 239 4.73 15.42 -18.07
N LYS A 240 5.99 15.12 -18.38
CA LYS A 240 6.44 13.72 -18.58
C LYS A 240 6.30 12.90 -17.29
N THR A 241 6.65 13.46 -16.15
CA THR A 241 6.48 12.83 -14.85
C THR A 241 5.00 12.60 -14.55
N LEU A 242 4.13 13.58 -14.81
CA LEU A 242 2.68 13.43 -14.64
C LEU A 242 2.11 12.30 -15.51
N ILE A 243 2.49 12.25 -16.79
CA ILE A 243 2.06 11.18 -17.70
C ILE A 243 2.51 9.82 -17.19
N ASN A 244 3.76 9.68 -16.75
CA ASN A 244 4.28 8.43 -16.22
C ASN A 244 3.55 7.99 -14.94
N VAL A 245 3.29 8.91 -14.01
CA VAL A 245 2.54 8.64 -12.78
C VAL A 245 1.12 8.21 -13.12
N PHE A 246 0.45 8.94 -14.02
CA PHE A 246 -0.90 8.61 -14.47
C PHE A 246 -0.96 7.22 -15.15
N ALA A 247 -0.02 6.92 -16.04
CA ALA A 247 0.06 5.62 -16.70
C ALA A 247 0.29 4.47 -15.70
N THR A 248 1.18 4.68 -14.70
CA THR A 248 1.43 3.69 -13.65
C THR A 248 0.19 3.48 -12.79
N PHE A 249 -0.48 4.55 -12.39
CA PHE A 249 -1.73 4.50 -11.63
C PHE A 249 -2.82 3.76 -12.42
N THR A 250 -2.97 4.04 -13.72
CA THR A 250 -3.95 3.37 -14.58
C THR A 250 -3.67 1.85 -14.68
N LEU A 251 -2.41 1.45 -14.89
CA LEU A 251 -2.04 0.03 -14.93
C LEU A 251 -2.32 -0.69 -13.60
N THR A 252 -2.01 -0.06 -12.49
CA THR A 252 -2.30 -0.63 -11.16
C THR A 252 -3.80 -0.70 -10.89
N THR A 253 -4.56 0.34 -11.24
CA THR A 253 -6.03 0.37 -11.12
C THR A 253 -6.68 -0.73 -11.99
N PHE A 254 -6.19 -0.93 -13.21
CA PHE A 254 -6.63 -2.03 -14.07
C PHE A 254 -6.39 -3.39 -13.39
N ALA A 255 -5.22 -3.63 -12.83
CA ALA A 255 -4.93 -4.88 -12.12
C ALA A 255 -5.80 -5.03 -10.85
N TRP A 256 -6.10 -3.94 -10.14
CA TRP A 256 -6.98 -3.97 -8.97
C TRP A 256 -8.40 -4.43 -9.26
N VAL A 257 -8.91 -4.28 -10.49
CA VAL A 257 -10.24 -4.82 -10.87
C VAL A 257 -10.26 -6.34 -10.71
N PHE A 258 -9.20 -7.05 -11.13
CA PHE A 258 -9.09 -8.50 -10.91
C PHE A 258 -9.00 -8.84 -9.42
N PHE A 259 -8.24 -8.07 -8.66
CA PHE A 259 -8.10 -8.28 -7.21
C PHE A 259 -9.42 -8.14 -6.46
N ARG A 260 -10.30 -7.23 -6.89
CA ARG A 260 -11.60 -6.95 -6.24
C ARG A 260 -12.71 -7.88 -6.69
N SER A 261 -12.65 -8.40 -7.91
CA SER A 261 -13.71 -9.19 -8.51
C SER A 261 -13.80 -10.60 -7.91
N ASN A 262 -15.01 -11.12 -7.82
CA ASN A 262 -15.24 -12.45 -7.28
C ASN A 262 -14.76 -13.57 -8.24
N THR A 263 -14.92 -13.37 -9.55
CA THR A 263 -14.48 -14.30 -10.59
C THR A 263 -13.70 -13.58 -11.69
N ILE A 264 -12.92 -14.34 -12.47
CA ILE A 264 -12.23 -13.81 -13.66
C ILE A 264 -13.25 -13.30 -14.68
N ALA A 265 -14.37 -13.99 -14.83
CA ALA A 265 -15.43 -13.58 -15.74
C ALA A 265 -16.02 -12.22 -15.36
N ASP A 266 -16.27 -11.97 -14.07
CA ASP A 266 -16.73 -10.66 -13.58
C ASP A 266 -15.71 -9.56 -13.87
N ALA A 267 -14.42 -9.81 -13.61
CA ALA A 267 -13.37 -8.83 -13.90
C ALA A 267 -13.32 -8.48 -15.40
N ILE A 268 -13.35 -9.50 -16.27
CA ILE A 268 -13.34 -9.30 -17.72
C ILE A 268 -14.61 -8.56 -18.18
N ASN A 269 -15.78 -8.95 -17.69
CA ASN A 269 -17.04 -8.30 -18.04
C ASN A 269 -17.08 -6.85 -17.55
N TYR A 270 -16.59 -6.59 -16.35
CA TYR A 270 -16.44 -5.23 -15.81
C TYR A 270 -15.61 -4.36 -16.75
N LEU A 271 -14.41 -4.81 -17.12
CA LEU A 271 -13.51 -4.10 -18.03
C LEU A 271 -14.09 -3.97 -19.45
N LYS A 272 -14.73 -5.03 -19.97
CA LYS A 272 -15.41 -4.99 -21.26
C LYS A 272 -16.51 -3.93 -21.30
N ARG A 273 -17.30 -3.81 -20.24
CA ARG A 273 -18.33 -2.77 -20.13
C ARG A 273 -17.77 -1.37 -20.11
N ILE A 274 -16.62 -1.15 -19.49
CA ILE A 274 -15.94 0.16 -19.54
C ILE A 274 -15.63 0.57 -20.98
N ILE A 275 -15.28 -0.39 -21.86
CA ILE A 275 -14.85 -0.12 -23.23
C ILE A 275 -16.04 -0.05 -24.20
N VAL A 276 -16.99 -0.98 -24.07
CA VAL A 276 -18.06 -1.22 -25.08
C VAL A 276 -19.32 -0.40 -24.77
N ASN A 277 -19.57 -0.10 -23.50
CA ASN A 277 -20.79 0.61 -23.12
C ASN A 277 -20.64 2.11 -23.35
N SER A 278 -21.11 2.57 -24.50
CA SER A 278 -21.09 4.00 -24.89
C SER A 278 -22.13 4.87 -24.15
N ASP A 279 -22.81 4.32 -23.17
CA ASP A 279 -23.80 5.07 -22.40
C ASP A 279 -23.11 5.96 -21.36
N TYR A 280 -22.80 7.19 -21.78
CA TYR A 280 -22.15 8.21 -20.94
C TYR A 280 -23.14 9.01 -20.09
N THR A 281 -24.41 8.62 -20.10
CA THR A 281 -25.51 9.51 -19.73
C THR A 281 -25.81 9.65 -18.24
N SER A 282 -25.15 8.97 -17.29
CA SER A 282 -25.45 9.35 -15.91
C SER A 282 -24.47 8.85 -14.83
N LEU A 283 -23.66 9.75 -14.36
CA LEU A 283 -23.30 9.82 -12.93
C LEU A 283 -24.55 10.15 -12.07
N SER A 284 -25.68 10.54 -12.72
CA SER A 284 -26.73 11.33 -12.05
C SER A 284 -28.02 10.56 -11.68
N SER A 285 -28.16 9.28 -11.94
CA SER A 285 -29.45 8.62 -11.70
C SER A 285 -29.72 8.18 -10.26
N ASN A 286 -28.72 8.14 -9.39
CA ASN A 286 -28.90 7.81 -7.97
C ASN A 286 -28.63 9.02 -7.06
N SER A 287 -29.69 9.69 -6.61
CA SER A 287 -29.59 10.85 -5.72
C SER A 287 -28.82 10.58 -4.41
N THR A 288 -28.88 9.37 -3.88
CA THR A 288 -28.16 8.96 -2.66
C THR A 288 -26.64 8.87 -2.91
N MET A 289 -26.22 8.33 -4.06
CA MET A 289 -24.80 8.28 -4.43
C MET A 289 -24.23 9.69 -4.62
N ASN A 290 -25.00 10.60 -5.22
CA ASN A 290 -24.55 11.98 -5.45
C ASN A 290 -24.28 12.73 -4.15
N ASN A 291 -25.09 12.57 -3.12
CA ASN A 291 -24.92 13.31 -1.87
C ASN A 291 -23.70 12.89 -1.05
N THR A 292 -23.25 11.65 -1.19
CA THR A 292 -22.12 11.10 -0.42
C THR A 292 -20.79 11.11 -1.18
N ILE A 293 -20.83 11.12 -2.51
CA ILE A 293 -19.62 11.05 -3.35
C ILE A 293 -18.85 12.37 -3.43
N TRP A 294 -19.55 13.52 -3.44
CA TRP A 294 -18.89 14.82 -3.53
C TRP A 294 -17.99 15.15 -2.33
N PRO A 295 -18.44 14.95 -1.07
CA PRO A 295 -17.55 15.08 0.07
C PRO A 295 -16.34 14.14 -0.01
N LEU A 296 -16.53 12.91 -0.49
CA LEU A 296 -15.45 11.95 -0.66
C LEU A 296 -14.38 12.44 -1.65
N PHE A 297 -14.76 13.05 -2.76
CA PHE A 297 -13.79 13.65 -3.69
C PHE A 297 -12.96 14.76 -3.05
N ILE A 298 -13.58 15.58 -2.21
CA ILE A 298 -12.87 16.63 -1.47
C ILE A 298 -11.84 15.97 -0.52
N PHE A 299 -12.22 14.92 0.19
CA PHE A 299 -11.32 14.21 1.09
C PHE A 299 -10.19 13.48 0.37
N ILE A 300 -10.47 12.84 -0.79
CA ILE A 300 -9.44 12.22 -1.63
C ILE A 300 -8.48 13.30 -2.18
N GLY A 301 -8.99 14.43 -2.64
CA GLY A 301 -8.17 15.55 -3.09
C GLY A 301 -7.25 16.08 -1.98
N PHE A 302 -7.81 16.28 -0.77
CA PHE A 302 -7.05 16.65 0.41
C PHE A 302 -5.97 15.60 0.75
N PHE A 303 -6.34 14.32 0.74
CA PHE A 303 -5.42 13.21 0.96
C PHE A 303 -4.22 13.23 -0.01
N ILE A 304 -4.50 13.36 -1.32
CA ILE A 304 -3.47 13.41 -2.37
C ILE A 304 -2.54 14.62 -2.16
N ILE A 305 -3.10 15.80 -1.85
CA ILE A 305 -2.33 17.02 -1.61
C ILE A 305 -1.41 16.84 -0.38
N VAL A 306 -1.93 16.34 0.72
CA VAL A 306 -1.14 16.13 1.94
C VAL A 306 -0.02 15.13 1.68
N GLU A 307 -0.29 14.00 1.03
CA GLU A 307 0.75 13.03 0.68
C GLU A 307 1.79 13.60 -0.30
N TRP A 308 1.35 14.38 -1.29
CA TRP A 308 2.26 15.04 -2.22
C TRP A 308 3.21 16.00 -1.53
N LEU A 309 2.71 16.83 -0.62
CA LEU A 309 3.51 17.80 0.12
C LEU A 309 4.52 17.15 1.09
N ASN A 310 4.17 15.96 1.61
CA ASN A 310 5.01 15.23 2.57
C ASN A 310 5.82 14.08 1.94
N ARG A 311 5.85 13.92 0.63
CA ARG A 311 6.51 12.80 -0.06
C ARG A 311 8.01 12.66 0.21
N ASP A 312 8.66 13.73 0.65
CA ASP A 312 10.09 13.76 0.97
C ASP A 312 10.41 13.41 2.42
N SER A 313 9.38 13.27 3.26
CA SER A 313 9.53 13.02 4.68
C SER A 313 9.23 11.56 5.02
N GLU A 314 9.81 11.08 6.11
CA GLU A 314 9.53 9.74 6.64
C GLU A 314 8.13 9.62 7.24
N THR A 315 7.57 10.74 7.70
CA THR A 315 6.23 10.79 8.30
C THR A 315 5.37 11.84 7.61
N VAL A 316 4.11 11.50 7.32
CA VAL A 316 3.17 12.31 6.54
C VAL A 316 2.90 13.70 7.12
N ILE A 317 3.18 13.95 8.38
CA ILE A 317 2.85 15.22 9.05
C ILE A 317 4.13 15.93 9.54
N SER A 318 5.28 15.74 8.88
CA SER A 318 6.54 16.12 9.51
C SER A 318 7.08 17.53 9.22
N ARG A 319 6.79 18.15 8.09
CA ARG A 319 7.47 19.40 7.72
C ARG A 319 6.60 20.63 7.58
N PHE A 320 5.59 20.59 6.75
CA PHE A 320 4.86 21.78 6.33
C PHE A 320 4.01 22.43 7.44
N LEU A 321 3.46 21.63 8.35
CA LEU A 321 2.55 22.09 9.41
C LEU A 321 3.25 22.28 10.78
N LEU A 322 4.53 21.90 10.90
CA LEU A 322 5.24 21.89 12.19
C LEU A 322 5.75 23.28 12.59
N GLU A 323 6.07 24.15 11.64
CA GLU A 323 6.70 25.45 11.93
C GLU A 323 5.72 26.45 12.54
N ARG A 324 4.42 26.33 12.23
CA ARG A 324 3.38 27.22 12.76
C ARG A 324 2.42 26.47 13.68
N LYS A 325 2.54 26.69 14.99
CA LYS A 325 1.73 26.02 16.03
C LYS A 325 0.22 26.06 15.72
N PHE A 326 -0.30 27.21 15.32
CA PHE A 326 -1.72 27.39 14.99
C PHE A 326 -2.15 26.47 13.84
N MET A 327 -1.43 26.48 12.71
CA MET A 327 -1.76 25.63 11.55
C MET A 327 -1.71 24.13 11.90
N ARG A 328 -0.74 23.75 12.72
CA ARG A 328 -0.58 22.36 13.19
C ARG A 328 -1.79 21.92 14.01
N TYR A 329 -2.20 22.69 14.99
CA TYR A 329 -3.35 22.32 15.83
C TYR A 329 -4.66 22.37 15.07
N SER A 330 -4.85 23.37 14.17
CA SER A 330 -6.01 23.42 13.28
C SER A 330 -6.11 22.17 12.38
N PHE A 331 -4.98 21.71 11.86
CA PHE A 331 -4.91 20.47 11.06
C PHE A 331 -5.27 19.23 11.89
N TYR A 332 -4.74 19.08 13.10
CA TYR A 332 -5.09 17.95 13.97
C TYR A 332 -6.57 17.96 14.33
N PHE A 333 -7.10 19.13 14.65
CA PHE A 333 -8.51 19.30 14.98
C PHE A 333 -9.42 18.98 13.79
N LEU A 334 -9.05 19.45 12.59
CA LEU A 334 -9.77 19.12 11.37
C LEU A 334 -9.83 17.59 11.13
N ILE A 335 -8.68 16.90 11.19
CA ILE A 335 -8.63 15.45 11.01
C ILE A 335 -9.43 14.74 12.09
N LEU A 336 -9.33 15.18 13.34
CA LEU A 336 -10.11 14.58 14.44
C LEU A 336 -11.61 14.70 14.19
N ILE A 337 -12.11 15.89 13.80
CA ILE A 337 -13.52 16.10 13.47
C ILE A 337 -13.97 15.21 12.31
N LEU A 338 -13.15 15.09 11.25
CA LEU A 338 -13.46 14.25 10.11
C LEU A 338 -13.59 12.78 10.52
N ASN A 339 -12.70 12.29 11.38
CA ASN A 339 -12.75 10.93 11.91
C ASN A 339 -13.97 10.66 12.80
N LEU A 340 -14.51 11.68 13.48
CA LEU A 340 -15.67 11.53 14.37
C LEU A 340 -17.02 11.67 13.65
N LYS A 341 -17.04 12.25 12.44
CA LYS A 341 -18.27 12.49 11.67
C LYS A 341 -18.58 11.43 10.63
N MET A 342 -17.63 10.57 10.29
CA MET A 342 -17.79 9.43 9.40
C MET A 342 -18.12 8.17 10.19
#